data_feca9711e775cfa338dd141d00663ed0
#
_entry.id   feca9711e775cfa338dd141d00663ed0
#
_cell.length_a   1.000
_cell.length_b   1.000
_cell.length_c   1.000
_cell.angle_alpha   90.00
_cell.angle_beta   90.00
_cell.angle_gamma   90.00
#
_symmetry.space_group_name_H-M   'P 1'
#
loop_
_entity.id
_entity.type
_entity.pdbx_description
1 polymer ?
#
loop_
_entity_poly.entity_id
_entity_poly.type
_entity_poly.pdbx_seq_one_letter_code
_entity_poly.pdbx_strand_id
1 'polypeptide(L)'
;MSKNTKNTTVDIDYADQAVPKEGRKGFLTMFMIMLGFTFFSASMWVGQQMAAGLDFWGFIKSLLLGGAILGVYTGLLGYVGAKTGLSMDLLAKRAFGEKGSYLSSAMISFTQIGWFGVGVAMFAIPVSGELLGGSKAAMWALVLVAGGCMTASAYFGIDSLTVVSYIAVPLVAILGTVAMVMAVRQGNGTIVDQFAVSSGSVTVIGGAGMVVGSFVSGGTATPNFARFAKDAKSGTIATVVAFFIGNSLMFFFGAIAYIFVGGNDIFEVMIRLNLFYMAILVLGLNIWTTNDNALYSAGLGLANIFRQKKKPMVLISGIIGTLLSVWLYYNFCNWLNVLNCTLPPVGIILVLSYFINKKEYDSDKVEIKTVNGFAVIGVIAGAVVANLVSWGIASINGMAVAAVCYVAGQVVCKNHNEVTEKA
;
A
#
# COMPACT_ATOMS: atom_id res chain seq x y z
N MET A 1 24.37 -30.64 34.73
CA MET A 1 23.62 -29.39 34.49
C MET A 1 23.31 -29.29 33.00
N SER A 2 22.10 -29.71 32.65
CA SER A 2 21.61 -29.72 31.25
C SER A 2 21.28 -28.29 30.85
N LYS A 3 21.96 -27.74 29.82
CA LYS A 3 21.59 -26.50 29.16
C LYS A 3 20.27 -26.71 28.42
N ASN A 4 19.21 -26.18 28.96
CA ASN A 4 17.94 -26.02 28.28
C ASN A 4 18.15 -25.08 27.07
N THR A 5 18.42 -25.66 25.91
CA THR A 5 18.27 -24.96 24.62
C THR A 5 16.77 -24.73 24.43
N LYS A 6 16.28 -23.54 24.82
CA LYS A 6 15.00 -23.05 24.35
C LYS A 6 15.04 -23.09 22.83
N ASN A 7 14.28 -23.98 22.23
CA ASN A 7 13.90 -23.92 20.82
C ASN A 7 13.15 -22.60 20.60
N THR A 8 13.87 -21.53 20.35
CA THR A 8 13.31 -20.31 19.79
C THR A 8 12.97 -20.66 18.35
N THR A 9 11.71 -21.02 18.11
CA THR A 9 11.18 -21.09 16.74
C THR A 9 11.45 -19.74 16.09
N VAL A 10 12.38 -19.74 15.12
CA VAL A 10 12.72 -18.54 14.33
C VAL A 10 11.42 -18.03 13.73
N ASP A 11 11.10 -16.75 13.96
CA ASP A 11 9.93 -16.12 13.34
C ASP A 11 10.18 -16.06 11.83
N ILE A 12 9.40 -16.82 11.06
CA ILE A 12 9.51 -16.92 9.59
C ILE A 12 9.39 -15.52 8.94
N ASP A 13 8.73 -14.60 9.61
CA ASP A 13 8.52 -13.24 9.10
C ASP A 13 9.62 -12.24 9.50
N TYR A 14 10.59 -12.63 10.32
CA TYR A 14 11.72 -11.78 10.72
C TYR A 14 11.27 -10.37 11.16
N ALA A 15 10.29 -10.30 12.08
CA ALA A 15 9.66 -9.03 12.47
C ALA A 15 10.63 -8.06 13.18
N ASP A 16 11.62 -8.60 13.92
CA ASP A 16 12.57 -7.88 14.75
C ASP A 16 14.01 -7.84 14.21
N GLN A 17 14.26 -8.46 13.06
CA GLN A 17 15.58 -8.58 12.44
C GLN A 17 15.53 -8.51 10.92
N ALA A 18 16.70 -8.33 10.29
CA ALA A 18 16.83 -8.38 8.84
C ALA A 18 16.57 -9.79 8.31
N VAL A 19 15.94 -9.89 7.14
CA VAL A 19 15.73 -11.17 6.45
C VAL A 19 17.08 -11.71 5.98
N PRO A 20 17.52 -12.89 6.49
CA PRO A 20 18.77 -13.50 6.04
C PRO A 20 18.68 -14.00 4.59
N LYS A 21 19.82 -14.29 3.97
CA LYS A 21 19.86 -14.68 2.55
C LYS A 21 19.02 -15.92 2.25
N GLU A 22 18.96 -16.85 3.17
CA GLU A 22 18.22 -18.12 3.09
C GLU A 22 16.69 -17.92 3.10
N GLY A 23 16.21 -16.84 3.75
CA GLY A 23 14.79 -16.47 3.81
C GLY A 23 14.32 -15.66 2.60
N ARG A 24 15.21 -15.32 1.65
CA ARG A 24 14.87 -14.45 0.52
C ARG A 24 14.24 -15.23 -0.64
N LYS A 25 13.39 -14.55 -1.38
CA LYS A 25 12.55 -15.09 -2.45
C LYS A 25 13.00 -14.57 -3.82
N GLY A 26 12.77 -15.38 -4.86
CA GLY A 26 13.09 -15.00 -6.24
C GLY A 26 12.20 -13.90 -6.81
N PHE A 27 12.59 -13.38 -7.98
CA PHE A 27 11.90 -12.29 -8.66
C PHE A 27 10.40 -12.55 -8.87
N LEU A 28 10.03 -13.71 -9.40
CA LEU A 28 8.63 -14.04 -9.72
C LEU A 28 7.74 -14.02 -8.46
N THR A 29 8.23 -14.59 -7.36
CA THR A 29 7.49 -14.58 -6.09
C THR A 29 7.29 -13.14 -5.59
N MET A 30 8.34 -12.32 -5.62
CA MET A 30 8.25 -10.92 -5.22
C MET A 30 7.31 -10.14 -6.11
N PHE A 31 7.37 -10.37 -7.42
CA PHE A 31 6.51 -9.73 -8.39
C PHE A 31 5.02 -10.09 -8.17
N MET A 32 4.72 -11.36 -7.91
CA MET A 32 3.34 -11.79 -7.60
C MET A 32 2.80 -11.18 -6.31
N ILE A 33 3.62 -11.11 -5.24
CA ILE A 33 3.22 -10.46 -3.98
C ILE A 33 2.95 -8.97 -4.21
N MET A 34 3.85 -8.28 -4.92
CA MET A 34 3.70 -6.85 -5.18
C MET A 34 2.54 -6.55 -6.13
N LEU A 35 2.29 -7.38 -7.15
CA LEU A 35 1.10 -7.27 -7.99
C LEU A 35 -0.19 -7.51 -7.19
N GLY A 36 -0.21 -8.55 -6.36
CA GLY A 36 -1.36 -8.82 -5.48
C GLY A 36 -1.64 -7.64 -4.56
N PHE A 37 -0.61 -6.96 -4.08
CA PHE A 37 -0.77 -5.75 -3.25
C PHE A 37 -1.36 -4.58 -4.05
N THR A 38 -1.01 -4.41 -5.32
CA THR A 38 -1.50 -3.30 -6.16
C THR A 38 -2.84 -3.58 -6.83
N PHE A 39 -3.29 -4.83 -6.87
CA PHE A 39 -4.61 -5.20 -7.37
C PHE A 39 -5.66 -4.92 -6.30
N PHE A 40 -6.24 -3.71 -6.34
CA PHE A 40 -7.19 -3.28 -5.33
C PHE A 40 -8.35 -2.49 -5.91
N SER A 41 -9.57 -2.84 -5.51
CA SER A 41 -10.81 -2.21 -6.00
C SER A 41 -10.88 -0.71 -5.72
N ALA A 42 -10.24 -0.21 -4.65
CA ALA A 42 -10.19 1.23 -4.39
C ALA A 42 -9.45 2.00 -5.52
N SER A 43 -8.44 1.39 -6.16
CA SER A 43 -7.82 1.99 -7.35
C SER A 43 -8.78 2.03 -8.54
N MET A 44 -9.70 1.07 -8.67
CA MET A 44 -10.76 1.11 -9.70
C MET A 44 -11.70 2.30 -9.45
N TRP A 45 -12.09 2.58 -8.21
CA TRP A 45 -12.91 3.76 -7.87
C TRP A 45 -12.24 5.08 -8.27
N VAL A 46 -10.94 5.18 -8.08
CA VAL A 46 -10.18 6.36 -8.53
C VAL A 46 -10.14 6.41 -10.07
N GLY A 47 -9.97 5.28 -10.75
CA GLY A 47 -10.05 5.18 -12.20
C GLY A 47 -11.39 5.65 -12.76
N GLN A 48 -12.48 5.28 -12.11
CA GLN A 48 -13.83 5.77 -12.40
C GLN A 48 -13.93 7.30 -12.30
N GLN A 49 -13.46 7.87 -11.18
CA GLN A 49 -13.47 9.33 -10.98
C GLN A 49 -12.62 10.07 -12.03
N MET A 50 -11.48 9.51 -12.40
CA MET A 50 -10.64 10.06 -13.47
C MET A 50 -11.35 10.02 -14.82
N ALA A 51 -12.02 8.91 -15.17
CA ALA A 51 -12.76 8.79 -16.44
C ALA A 51 -13.97 9.71 -16.49
N ALA A 52 -14.61 9.99 -15.37
CA ALA A 52 -15.70 10.97 -15.27
C ALA A 52 -15.24 12.41 -15.50
N GLY A 53 -13.98 12.73 -15.20
CA GLY A 53 -13.45 14.10 -15.21
C GLY A 53 -12.44 14.42 -16.31
N LEU A 54 -11.90 13.39 -17.01
CA LEU A 54 -10.84 13.53 -18.02
C LEU A 54 -11.30 12.93 -19.36
N ASP A 55 -10.81 13.51 -20.45
CA ASP A 55 -10.80 12.83 -21.75
C ASP A 55 -9.78 11.67 -21.78
N PHE A 56 -9.82 10.85 -22.80
CA PHE A 56 -8.94 9.68 -22.91
C PHE A 56 -7.45 10.04 -22.79
N TRP A 57 -7.01 11.07 -23.52
CA TRP A 57 -5.60 11.47 -23.49
C TRP A 57 -5.18 12.12 -22.16
N GLY A 58 -6.08 12.86 -21.54
CA GLY A 58 -5.91 13.38 -20.17
C GLY A 58 -5.77 12.24 -19.15
N PHE A 59 -6.63 11.22 -19.26
CA PHE A 59 -6.56 10.01 -18.44
C PHE A 59 -5.20 9.29 -18.61
N ILE A 60 -4.76 9.05 -19.85
CA ILE A 60 -3.47 8.39 -20.13
C ILE A 60 -2.30 9.21 -19.59
N LYS A 61 -2.27 10.53 -19.85
CA LYS A 61 -1.19 11.40 -19.34
C LYS A 61 -1.14 11.40 -17.82
N SER A 62 -2.29 11.50 -17.16
CA SER A 62 -2.39 11.44 -15.69
C SER A 62 -1.90 10.12 -15.14
N LEU A 63 -2.29 9.01 -15.77
CA LEU A 63 -1.89 7.66 -15.39
C LEU A 63 -0.38 7.44 -15.53
N LEU A 64 0.20 7.85 -16.65
CA LEU A 64 1.65 7.73 -16.89
C LEU A 64 2.46 8.61 -15.92
N LEU A 65 2.05 9.86 -15.72
CA LEU A 65 2.75 10.78 -14.82
C LEU A 65 2.66 10.32 -13.36
N GLY A 66 1.45 10.05 -12.88
CA GLY A 66 1.23 9.61 -11.50
C GLY A 66 1.84 8.23 -11.24
N GLY A 67 1.74 7.31 -12.21
CA GLY A 67 2.36 5.99 -12.15
C GLY A 67 3.88 6.04 -12.12
N ALA A 68 4.51 6.95 -12.89
CA ALA A 68 5.95 7.16 -12.85
C ALA A 68 6.41 7.70 -11.47
N ILE A 69 5.70 8.69 -10.92
CA ILE A 69 5.99 9.24 -9.59
C ILE A 69 5.89 8.15 -8.53
N LEU A 70 4.78 7.42 -8.53
CA LEU A 70 4.54 6.33 -7.58
C LEU A 70 5.57 5.20 -7.74
N GLY A 71 5.90 4.85 -9.00
CA GLY A 71 6.91 3.84 -9.31
C GLY A 71 8.31 4.22 -8.82
N VAL A 72 8.73 5.47 -8.97
CA VAL A 72 10.01 5.95 -8.44
C VAL A 72 10.01 5.91 -6.91
N TYR A 73 8.96 6.41 -6.27
CA TYR A 73 8.84 6.42 -4.82
C TYR A 73 8.90 5.00 -4.23
N THR A 74 8.07 4.10 -4.74
CA THR A 74 8.02 2.71 -4.27
C THR A 74 9.24 1.92 -4.66
N GLY A 75 9.83 2.21 -5.82
CA GLY A 75 11.08 1.61 -6.28
C GLY A 75 12.27 1.94 -5.38
N LEU A 76 12.38 3.19 -4.90
CA LEU A 76 13.40 3.58 -3.94
C LEU A 76 13.20 2.85 -2.59
N LEU A 77 11.97 2.79 -2.08
CA LEU A 77 11.66 2.04 -0.88
C LEU A 77 11.90 0.53 -1.05
N GLY A 78 11.55 -0.01 -2.22
CA GLY A 78 11.82 -1.40 -2.60
C GLY A 78 13.32 -1.71 -2.65
N TYR A 79 14.12 -0.79 -3.21
CA TYR A 79 15.57 -0.89 -3.22
C TYR A 79 16.15 -0.96 -1.80
N VAL A 80 15.73 -0.01 -0.94
CA VAL A 80 16.21 0.04 0.45
C VAL A 80 15.82 -1.22 1.21
N GLY A 81 14.56 -1.64 1.14
CA GLY A 81 14.08 -2.87 1.78
C GLY A 81 14.82 -4.12 1.31
N ALA A 82 14.97 -4.31 -0.01
CA ALA A 82 15.67 -5.45 -0.59
C ALA A 82 17.17 -5.45 -0.28
N LYS A 83 17.81 -4.29 -0.30
CA LYS A 83 19.23 -4.15 -0.02
C LYS A 83 19.56 -4.47 1.43
N THR A 84 18.76 -3.95 2.37
CA THR A 84 19.01 -4.08 3.82
C THR A 84 18.39 -5.34 4.42
N GLY A 85 17.33 -5.89 3.82
CA GLY A 85 16.53 -6.96 4.43
C GLY A 85 15.63 -6.47 5.58
N LEU A 86 15.54 -5.15 5.81
CA LEU A 86 14.82 -4.56 6.93
C LEU A 86 13.36 -4.24 6.56
N SER A 87 12.46 -4.45 7.50
CA SER A 87 11.07 -3.97 7.40
C SER A 87 11.02 -2.45 7.46
N MET A 88 9.87 -1.86 7.08
CA MET A 88 9.63 -0.43 7.23
C MET A 88 9.87 0.04 8.67
N ASP A 89 9.42 -0.73 9.66
CA ASP A 89 9.55 -0.39 11.08
C ASP A 89 11.00 -0.45 11.57
N LEU A 90 11.79 -1.42 11.09
CA LEU A 90 13.22 -1.51 11.39
C LEU A 90 14.03 -0.40 10.71
N LEU A 91 13.65 0.00 9.49
CA LEU A 91 14.19 1.18 8.83
C LEU A 91 13.83 2.45 9.61
N ALA A 92 12.59 2.53 10.11
CA ALA A 92 12.13 3.65 10.91
C ALA A 92 12.91 3.80 12.23
N LYS A 93 13.28 2.70 12.90
CA LYS A 93 14.18 2.77 14.07
C LYS A 93 15.50 3.45 13.75
N ARG A 94 16.08 3.18 12.59
CA ARG A 94 17.33 3.80 12.17
C ARG A 94 17.17 5.27 11.79
N ALA A 95 16.06 5.63 11.13
CA ALA A 95 15.79 6.99 10.65
C ALA A 95 15.27 7.93 11.75
N PHE A 96 14.33 7.45 12.57
CA PHE A 96 13.60 8.23 13.59
C PHE A 96 14.11 8.00 15.03
N GLY A 97 14.90 6.96 15.23
CA GLY A 97 15.30 6.48 16.56
C GLY A 97 14.29 5.46 17.13
N GLU A 98 14.69 4.78 18.21
CA GLU A 98 13.91 3.69 18.81
C GLU A 98 12.47 4.12 19.13
N LYS A 99 12.30 5.18 19.94
CA LYS A 99 10.97 5.70 20.29
C LYS A 99 10.35 6.56 19.20
N GLY A 100 11.17 7.25 18.40
CA GLY A 100 10.69 8.04 17.26
C GLY A 100 10.01 7.18 16.20
N SER A 101 10.43 5.91 16.03
CA SER A 101 9.83 4.96 15.12
C SER A 101 8.37 4.61 15.46
N TYR A 102 7.95 4.80 16.71
CA TYR A 102 6.56 4.52 17.11
C TYR A 102 5.56 5.40 16.39
N LEU A 103 5.93 6.64 16.06
CA LEU A 103 5.08 7.52 15.26
C LEU A 103 4.82 6.92 13.86
N SER A 104 5.88 6.57 13.14
CA SER A 104 5.76 6.00 11.80
C SER A 104 5.06 4.63 11.81
N SER A 105 5.36 3.79 12.81
CA SER A 105 4.69 2.50 12.98
C SER A 105 3.20 2.64 13.32
N ALA A 106 2.82 3.63 14.15
CA ALA A 106 1.42 3.94 14.41
C ALA A 106 0.70 4.39 13.14
N MET A 107 1.29 5.34 12.41
CA MET A 107 0.71 5.87 11.17
C MET A 107 0.47 4.75 10.15
N ILE A 108 1.45 3.87 9.92
CA ILE A 108 1.28 2.77 8.96
C ILE A 108 0.26 1.73 9.47
N SER A 109 0.29 1.39 10.76
CA SER A 109 -0.64 0.39 11.31
C SER A 109 -2.09 0.86 11.24
N PHE A 110 -2.39 2.08 11.67
CA PHE A 110 -3.74 2.66 11.56
C PHE A 110 -4.22 2.72 10.11
N THR A 111 -3.32 3.13 9.21
CA THR A 111 -3.60 3.18 7.77
C THR A 111 -3.97 1.80 7.23
N GLN A 112 -3.16 0.81 7.53
CA GLN A 112 -3.35 -0.54 6.98
C GLN A 112 -4.55 -1.26 7.63
N ILE A 113 -4.86 -1.02 8.90
CA ILE A 113 -6.11 -1.48 9.54
C ILE A 113 -7.32 -0.83 8.84
N GLY A 114 -7.23 0.46 8.53
CA GLY A 114 -8.28 1.18 7.81
C GLY A 114 -8.52 0.60 6.41
N TRP A 115 -7.46 0.39 5.63
CA TRP A 115 -7.56 -0.23 4.30
C TRP A 115 -8.12 -1.64 4.35
N PHE A 116 -7.69 -2.45 5.32
CA PHE A 116 -8.26 -3.78 5.53
C PHE A 116 -9.77 -3.71 5.79
N GLY A 117 -10.21 -2.83 6.70
CA GLY A 117 -11.62 -2.68 7.01
C GLY A 117 -12.45 -2.20 5.80
N VAL A 118 -11.96 -1.20 5.07
CA VAL A 118 -12.59 -0.75 3.82
C VAL A 118 -12.71 -1.91 2.84
N GLY A 119 -11.65 -2.69 2.62
CA GLY A 119 -11.66 -3.83 1.72
C GLY A 119 -12.68 -4.90 2.12
N VAL A 120 -12.76 -5.26 3.41
CA VAL A 120 -13.78 -6.22 3.89
C VAL A 120 -15.20 -5.74 3.54
N ALA A 121 -15.51 -4.47 3.75
CA ALA A 121 -16.82 -3.91 3.42
C ALA A 121 -17.06 -3.78 1.90
N MET A 122 -16.01 -3.45 1.11
CA MET A 122 -16.06 -3.42 -0.35
C MET A 122 -16.42 -4.78 -0.95
N PHE A 123 -16.10 -5.88 -0.28
CA PHE A 123 -16.56 -7.21 -0.66
C PHE A 123 -17.98 -7.49 -0.14
N ALA A 124 -18.20 -7.31 1.15
CA ALA A 124 -19.43 -7.78 1.81
C ALA A 124 -20.69 -7.01 1.40
N ILE A 125 -20.57 -5.69 1.18
CA ILE A 125 -21.74 -4.84 0.85
C ILE A 125 -22.32 -5.20 -0.53
N PRO A 126 -21.57 -5.15 -1.64
CA PRO A 126 -22.13 -5.48 -2.95
C PRO A 126 -22.54 -6.96 -3.04
N VAL A 127 -21.77 -7.89 -2.50
CA VAL A 127 -22.13 -9.32 -2.53
C VAL A 127 -23.42 -9.61 -1.73
N SER A 128 -23.62 -8.94 -0.60
CA SER A 128 -24.88 -9.11 0.14
C SER A 128 -26.08 -8.53 -0.60
N GLY A 129 -25.89 -7.41 -1.29
CA GLY A 129 -26.91 -6.77 -2.11
C GLY A 129 -27.39 -7.67 -3.25
N GLU A 130 -26.45 -8.20 -4.02
CA GLU A 130 -26.73 -9.01 -5.21
C GLU A 130 -27.20 -10.44 -4.89
N LEU A 131 -26.64 -11.07 -3.84
CA LEU A 131 -26.92 -12.49 -3.54
C LEU A 131 -27.96 -12.70 -2.45
N LEU A 132 -28.00 -11.84 -1.45
CA LEU A 132 -28.70 -12.11 -0.19
C LEU A 132 -29.78 -11.07 0.12
N GLY A 133 -30.26 -10.37 -0.92
CA GLY A 133 -31.33 -9.38 -0.83
C GLY A 133 -31.00 -8.16 0.05
N GLY A 134 -29.72 -7.87 0.28
CA GLY A 134 -29.26 -6.68 1.00
C GLY A 134 -29.59 -6.65 2.50
N SER A 135 -29.89 -7.78 3.11
CA SER A 135 -30.21 -7.80 4.55
C SER A 135 -28.98 -7.43 5.39
N LYS A 136 -29.17 -6.58 6.42
CA LYS A 136 -28.08 -6.18 7.33
C LYS A 136 -27.43 -7.38 8.02
N ALA A 137 -28.20 -8.40 8.38
CA ALA A 137 -27.68 -9.60 9.02
C ALA A 137 -26.77 -10.40 8.07
N ALA A 138 -27.18 -10.56 6.81
CA ALA A 138 -26.37 -11.22 5.79
C ALA A 138 -25.09 -10.44 5.48
N MET A 139 -25.17 -9.12 5.35
CA MET A 139 -24.00 -8.27 5.17
C MET A 139 -22.98 -8.44 6.31
N TRP A 140 -23.43 -8.38 7.58
CA TRP A 140 -22.54 -8.57 8.72
C TRP A 140 -21.99 -10.00 8.82
N ALA A 141 -22.76 -11.01 8.43
CA ALA A 141 -22.26 -12.38 8.33
C ALA A 141 -21.11 -12.47 7.31
N LEU A 142 -21.25 -11.86 6.12
CA LEU A 142 -20.19 -11.79 5.12
C LEU A 142 -18.98 -10.99 5.62
N VAL A 143 -19.17 -9.87 6.31
CA VAL A 143 -18.11 -9.08 6.94
C VAL A 143 -17.28 -9.95 7.90
N LEU A 144 -17.95 -10.69 8.80
CA LEU A 144 -17.25 -11.53 9.78
C LEU A 144 -16.53 -12.70 9.12
N VAL A 145 -17.15 -13.37 8.14
CA VAL A 145 -16.54 -14.49 7.42
C VAL A 145 -15.35 -14.01 6.58
N ALA A 146 -15.52 -12.99 5.73
CA ALA A 146 -14.46 -12.47 4.90
C ALA A 146 -13.31 -11.89 5.73
N GLY A 147 -13.63 -11.05 6.72
CA GLY A 147 -12.64 -10.48 7.63
C GLY A 147 -11.87 -11.55 8.42
N GLY A 148 -12.57 -12.59 8.89
CA GLY A 148 -11.95 -13.73 9.58
C GLY A 148 -11.01 -14.53 8.66
N CYS A 149 -11.45 -14.87 7.46
CA CYS A 149 -10.63 -15.62 6.49
C CYS A 149 -9.38 -14.83 6.07
N MET A 150 -9.52 -13.54 5.74
CA MET A 150 -8.40 -12.66 5.37
C MET A 150 -7.45 -12.45 6.55
N THR A 151 -7.98 -12.33 7.78
CA THR A 151 -7.13 -12.26 8.98
C THR A 151 -6.36 -13.55 9.20
N ALA A 152 -6.98 -14.71 8.99
CA ALA A 152 -6.32 -16.00 9.12
C ALA A 152 -5.16 -16.16 8.13
N SER A 153 -5.34 -15.78 6.86
CA SER A 153 -4.25 -15.86 5.87
C SER A 153 -3.10 -14.90 6.22
N ALA A 154 -3.37 -13.67 6.61
CA ALA A 154 -2.35 -12.71 7.04
C ALA A 154 -1.59 -13.17 8.30
N TYR A 155 -2.24 -13.90 9.20
CA TYR A 155 -1.64 -14.47 10.41
C TYR A 155 -0.51 -15.45 10.08
N PHE A 156 -0.65 -16.26 9.01
CA PHE A 156 0.39 -17.19 8.57
C PHE A 156 1.58 -16.52 7.89
N GLY A 157 1.49 -15.24 7.52
CA GLY A 157 2.59 -14.41 7.08
C GLY A 157 2.94 -14.55 5.61
N ILE A 158 4.21 -14.23 5.26
CA ILE A 158 4.66 -14.04 3.87
C ILE A 158 4.44 -15.27 2.97
N ASP A 159 4.44 -16.46 3.51
CA ASP A 159 4.22 -17.67 2.72
C ASP A 159 2.76 -17.84 2.31
N SER A 160 1.82 -17.53 3.20
CA SER A 160 0.38 -17.45 2.88
C SER A 160 0.09 -16.38 1.85
N LEU A 161 0.63 -15.16 2.04
CA LEU A 161 0.51 -14.06 1.08
C LEU A 161 1.01 -14.49 -0.32
N THR A 162 2.10 -15.26 -0.36
CA THR A 162 2.66 -15.80 -1.59
C THR A 162 1.65 -16.72 -2.30
N VAL A 163 1.08 -17.69 -1.58
CA VAL A 163 0.12 -18.65 -2.15
C VAL A 163 -1.12 -17.92 -2.68
N VAL A 164 -1.70 -17.03 -1.88
CA VAL A 164 -2.88 -16.24 -2.28
C VAL A 164 -2.58 -15.41 -3.54
N SER A 165 -1.42 -14.75 -3.60
CA SER A 165 -1.03 -13.94 -4.76
C SER A 165 -0.82 -14.77 -6.03
N TYR A 166 -0.23 -15.96 -5.94
CA TYR A 166 -0.05 -16.85 -7.11
C TYR A 166 -1.37 -17.32 -7.71
N ILE A 167 -2.42 -17.44 -6.91
CA ILE A 167 -3.75 -17.83 -7.37
C ILE A 167 -4.52 -16.60 -7.88
N ALA A 168 -4.58 -15.55 -7.06
CA ALA A 168 -5.44 -14.40 -7.30
C ALA A 168 -4.95 -13.51 -8.45
N VAL A 169 -3.65 -13.22 -8.53
CA VAL A 169 -3.11 -12.30 -9.52
C VAL A 169 -3.41 -12.73 -10.96
N PRO A 170 -3.14 -13.97 -11.40
CA PRO A 170 -3.48 -14.39 -12.74
C PRO A 170 -5.00 -14.37 -13.01
N LEU A 171 -5.80 -14.83 -12.04
CA LEU A 171 -7.25 -14.87 -12.19
C LEU A 171 -7.86 -13.47 -12.34
N VAL A 172 -7.49 -12.54 -11.47
CA VAL A 172 -7.96 -11.14 -11.53
C VAL A 172 -7.51 -10.47 -12.82
N ALA A 173 -6.25 -10.64 -13.21
CA ALA A 173 -5.72 -10.06 -14.46
C ALA A 173 -6.44 -10.59 -15.68
N ILE A 174 -6.59 -11.91 -15.80
CA ILE A 174 -7.20 -12.53 -16.98
C ILE A 174 -8.70 -12.25 -17.03
N LEU A 175 -9.45 -12.58 -15.98
CA LEU A 175 -10.90 -12.46 -15.97
C LEU A 175 -11.34 -10.99 -16.02
N GLY A 176 -10.66 -10.10 -15.29
CA GLY A 176 -10.92 -8.66 -15.35
C GLY A 176 -10.64 -8.08 -16.75
N THR A 177 -9.52 -8.49 -17.38
CA THR A 177 -9.21 -8.04 -18.76
C THR A 177 -10.21 -8.58 -19.77
N VAL A 178 -10.62 -9.83 -19.65
CA VAL A 178 -11.67 -10.41 -20.53
C VAL A 178 -12.98 -9.63 -20.39
N ALA A 179 -13.42 -9.36 -19.15
CA ALA A 179 -14.64 -8.57 -18.91
C ALA A 179 -14.51 -7.14 -19.45
N MET A 180 -13.35 -6.50 -19.26
CA MET A 180 -13.06 -5.18 -19.83
C MET A 180 -13.16 -5.18 -21.37
N VAL A 181 -12.53 -6.15 -22.03
CA VAL A 181 -12.58 -6.28 -23.50
C VAL A 181 -14.01 -6.54 -23.98
N MET A 182 -14.77 -7.38 -23.29
CA MET A 182 -16.18 -7.64 -23.61
C MET A 182 -17.02 -6.37 -23.49
N ALA A 183 -16.84 -5.59 -22.43
CA ALA A 183 -17.53 -4.33 -22.22
C ALA A 183 -17.22 -3.32 -23.34
N VAL A 184 -15.93 -3.14 -23.67
CA VAL A 184 -15.51 -2.22 -24.76
C VAL A 184 -16.10 -2.63 -26.11
N ARG A 185 -16.17 -3.94 -26.41
CA ARG A 185 -16.77 -4.45 -27.67
C ARG A 185 -18.29 -4.27 -27.76
N GLN A 186 -18.98 -4.22 -26.62
CA GLN A 186 -20.42 -3.95 -26.57
C GLN A 186 -20.75 -2.46 -26.61
N GLY A 187 -19.76 -1.59 -26.38
CA GLY A 187 -19.92 -0.14 -26.48
C GLY A 187 -20.02 0.34 -27.92
N ASN A 188 -20.59 1.52 -28.11
CA ASN A 188 -20.67 2.18 -29.42
C ASN A 188 -19.43 3.08 -29.61
N GLY A 189 -18.76 2.97 -30.76
CA GLY A 189 -17.60 3.77 -31.12
C GLY A 189 -16.27 3.22 -30.57
N THR A 190 -15.21 4.03 -30.65
CA THR A 190 -13.91 3.68 -30.09
C THR A 190 -13.86 3.97 -28.61
N ILE A 191 -12.88 3.39 -27.90
CA ILE A 191 -12.66 3.69 -26.47
C ILE A 191 -12.38 5.20 -26.27
N VAL A 192 -11.74 5.86 -27.23
CA VAL A 192 -11.46 7.30 -27.20
C VAL A 192 -12.76 8.10 -27.23
N ASP A 193 -13.70 7.73 -28.10
CA ASP A 193 -15.01 8.40 -28.22
C ASP A 193 -15.84 8.22 -26.95
N GLN A 194 -15.74 7.07 -26.32
CA GLN A 194 -16.45 6.78 -25.06
C GLN A 194 -15.96 7.61 -23.87
N PHE A 195 -14.70 8.03 -23.87
CA PHE A 195 -14.16 8.99 -22.90
C PHE A 195 -14.54 10.46 -23.20
N ALA A 196 -14.96 10.78 -24.42
CA ALA A 196 -15.21 12.16 -24.85
C ALA A 196 -16.37 12.85 -24.12
N VAL A 197 -17.17 12.11 -23.34
CA VAL A 197 -18.28 12.64 -22.52
C VAL A 197 -17.79 13.26 -21.20
N SER A 198 -16.48 13.32 -20.96
CA SER A 198 -15.92 13.82 -19.70
C SER A 198 -16.29 15.29 -19.45
N SER A 199 -16.53 15.63 -18.18
CA SER A 199 -16.90 16.97 -17.76
C SER A 199 -15.77 18.01 -17.86
N GLY A 200 -14.51 17.57 -18.13
CA GLY A 200 -13.32 18.42 -18.03
C GLY A 200 -13.05 18.97 -16.64
N SER A 201 -13.65 18.37 -15.62
CA SER A 201 -13.57 18.86 -14.22
C SER A 201 -12.24 18.54 -13.54
N VAL A 202 -11.45 17.63 -14.11
CA VAL A 202 -10.14 17.20 -13.58
C VAL A 202 -9.03 17.65 -14.52
N THR A 203 -7.95 18.22 -13.97
CA THR A 203 -6.73 18.51 -14.74
C THR A 203 -5.81 17.30 -14.79
N VAL A 204 -4.89 17.24 -15.78
CA VAL A 204 -3.88 16.16 -15.87
C VAL A 204 -3.05 16.04 -14.59
N ILE A 205 -2.66 17.18 -13.98
CA ILE A 205 -1.93 17.18 -12.70
C ILE A 205 -2.81 16.68 -11.54
N GLY A 206 -4.08 17.09 -11.53
CA GLY A 206 -5.06 16.58 -10.57
C GLY A 206 -5.24 15.06 -10.68
N GLY A 207 -5.41 14.56 -11.90
CA GLY A 207 -5.48 13.13 -12.19
C GLY A 207 -4.20 12.38 -11.76
N ALA A 208 -3.01 12.92 -12.06
CA ALA A 208 -1.75 12.36 -11.58
C ALA A 208 -1.67 12.34 -10.04
N GLY A 209 -2.18 13.38 -9.37
CA GLY A 209 -2.32 13.41 -7.92
C GLY A 209 -3.24 12.31 -7.40
N MET A 210 -4.36 12.05 -8.08
CA MET A 210 -5.27 10.95 -7.75
C MET A 210 -4.58 9.57 -7.89
N VAL A 211 -3.80 9.36 -8.97
CA VAL A 211 -3.01 8.14 -9.15
C VAL A 211 -2.00 7.94 -8.03
N VAL A 212 -1.22 8.97 -7.69
CA VAL A 212 -0.27 8.90 -6.57
C VAL A 212 -1.01 8.64 -5.26
N GLY A 213 -2.06 9.42 -4.99
CA GLY A 213 -2.85 9.35 -3.78
C GLY A 213 -3.49 8.01 -3.53
N SER A 214 -3.92 7.30 -4.59
CA SER A 214 -4.60 6.01 -4.47
C SER A 214 -3.77 4.95 -3.75
N PHE A 215 -2.44 5.00 -3.87
CA PHE A 215 -1.59 3.93 -3.35
C PHE A 215 -0.31 4.39 -2.62
N VAL A 216 -0.03 5.69 -2.51
CA VAL A 216 1.22 6.17 -1.89
C VAL A 216 1.34 5.75 -0.42
N SER A 217 0.23 5.67 0.31
CA SER A 217 0.19 5.19 1.68
C SER A 217 0.59 3.71 1.78
N GLY A 218 0.00 2.85 0.94
CA GLY A 218 0.40 1.45 0.81
C GLY A 218 1.83 1.30 0.29
N GLY A 219 2.21 2.16 -0.66
CA GLY A 219 3.56 2.22 -1.21
C GLY A 219 4.64 2.48 -0.15
N THR A 220 4.32 3.21 0.91
CA THR A 220 5.24 3.41 2.05
C THR A 220 5.56 2.11 2.79
N ALA A 221 4.65 1.13 2.77
CA ALA A 221 4.87 -0.20 3.35
C ALA A 221 5.73 -1.14 2.48
N THR A 222 6.13 -0.73 1.27
CA THR A 222 6.93 -1.54 0.34
C THR A 222 8.11 -2.28 0.98
N PRO A 223 8.90 -1.71 1.90
CA PRO A 223 10.00 -2.45 2.54
C PRO A 223 9.56 -3.70 3.29
N ASN A 224 8.33 -3.75 3.81
CA ASN A 224 7.81 -4.92 4.52
C ASN A 224 7.77 -6.18 3.65
N PHE A 225 7.65 -6.02 2.35
CA PHE A 225 7.63 -7.09 1.36
C PHE A 225 8.95 -7.19 0.61
N ALA A 226 9.46 -6.07 0.07
CA ALA A 226 10.67 -6.02 -0.75
C ALA A 226 11.92 -6.55 -0.02
N ARG A 227 11.95 -6.52 1.32
CA ARG A 227 13.02 -7.10 2.14
C ARG A 227 13.24 -8.60 1.93
N PHE A 228 12.23 -9.30 1.43
CA PHE A 228 12.34 -10.72 1.07
C PHE A 228 12.90 -10.95 -0.34
N ALA A 229 13.18 -9.91 -1.12
CA ALA A 229 13.76 -10.08 -2.44
C ALA A 229 15.19 -10.62 -2.37
N LYS A 230 15.53 -11.53 -3.30
CA LYS A 230 16.85 -12.15 -3.44
C LYS A 230 17.98 -11.10 -3.50
N ASP A 231 17.76 -10.02 -4.22
CA ASP A 231 18.68 -8.92 -4.38
C ASP A 231 17.95 -7.59 -4.62
N ALA A 232 18.67 -6.49 -4.50
CA ALA A 232 18.12 -5.15 -4.63
C ALA A 232 17.50 -4.90 -6.02
N LYS A 233 18.12 -5.41 -7.10
CA LYS A 233 17.61 -5.24 -8.47
C LYS A 233 16.25 -5.94 -8.64
N SER A 234 16.16 -7.19 -8.22
CA SER A 234 14.91 -7.96 -8.26
C SER A 234 13.80 -7.29 -7.45
N GLY A 235 14.10 -6.83 -6.21
CA GLY A 235 13.15 -6.13 -5.37
C GLY A 235 12.66 -4.83 -5.97
N THR A 236 13.57 -4.01 -6.50
CA THR A 236 13.23 -2.74 -7.15
C THR A 236 12.37 -2.94 -8.39
N ILE A 237 12.81 -3.81 -9.32
CA ILE A 237 12.08 -4.03 -10.58
C ILE A 237 10.72 -4.64 -10.31
N ALA A 238 10.61 -5.66 -9.44
CA ALA A 238 9.33 -6.26 -9.08
C ALA A 238 8.36 -5.21 -8.52
N THR A 239 8.85 -4.31 -7.67
CA THR A 239 8.04 -3.24 -7.08
C THR A 239 7.61 -2.22 -8.14
N VAL A 240 8.55 -1.63 -8.90
CA VAL A 240 8.25 -0.61 -9.90
C VAL A 240 7.25 -1.11 -10.93
N VAL A 241 7.49 -2.33 -11.46
CA VAL A 241 6.62 -2.90 -12.49
C VAL A 241 5.25 -3.24 -11.93
N ALA A 242 5.17 -3.79 -10.71
CA ALA A 242 3.90 -4.09 -10.06
C ALA A 242 3.08 -2.82 -9.79
N PHE A 243 3.68 -1.78 -9.22
CA PHE A 243 2.98 -0.52 -8.96
C PHE A 243 2.58 0.22 -10.25
N PHE A 244 3.43 0.18 -11.26
CA PHE A 244 3.11 0.84 -12.52
C PHE A 244 2.05 0.07 -13.32
N ILE A 245 2.27 -1.22 -13.61
CA ILE A 245 1.36 -2.03 -14.44
C ILE A 245 0.11 -2.44 -13.66
N GLY A 246 0.29 -2.98 -12.44
CA GLY A 246 -0.83 -3.51 -11.66
C GLY A 246 -1.84 -2.44 -11.29
N ASN A 247 -1.35 -1.31 -10.78
CA ASN A 247 -2.22 -0.19 -10.43
C ASN A 247 -2.89 0.43 -11.67
N SER A 248 -2.15 0.57 -12.80
CA SER A 248 -2.71 1.06 -14.06
C SER A 248 -3.84 0.17 -14.57
N LEU A 249 -3.71 -1.14 -14.48
CA LEU A 249 -4.76 -2.07 -14.88
C LEU A 249 -6.03 -1.86 -14.03
N MET A 250 -5.89 -1.63 -12.73
CA MET A 250 -7.03 -1.33 -11.86
C MET A 250 -7.73 -0.02 -12.24
N PHE A 251 -6.97 1.04 -12.58
CA PHE A 251 -7.55 2.29 -13.09
C PHE A 251 -8.35 2.07 -14.38
N PHE A 252 -7.82 1.28 -15.31
CA PHE A 252 -8.54 0.94 -16.53
C PHE A 252 -9.82 0.16 -16.24
N PHE A 253 -9.79 -0.81 -15.34
CA PHE A 253 -10.99 -1.54 -14.94
C PHE A 253 -12.08 -0.60 -14.40
N GLY A 254 -11.71 0.35 -13.54
CA GLY A 254 -12.65 1.34 -13.01
C GLY A 254 -13.16 2.33 -14.08
N ALA A 255 -12.27 2.80 -14.95
CA ALA A 255 -12.66 3.67 -16.07
C ALA A 255 -13.67 3.01 -17.00
N ILE A 256 -13.43 1.75 -17.38
CA ILE A 256 -14.35 0.98 -18.22
C ILE A 256 -15.67 0.67 -17.50
N ALA A 257 -15.62 0.40 -16.20
CA ALA A 257 -16.83 0.22 -15.39
C ALA A 257 -17.72 1.47 -15.43
N TYR A 258 -17.13 2.65 -15.27
CA TYR A 258 -17.85 3.92 -15.37
C TYR A 258 -18.47 4.13 -16.77
N ILE A 259 -17.67 3.98 -17.81
CA ILE A 259 -18.09 4.21 -19.19
C ILE A 259 -19.20 3.23 -19.60
N PHE A 260 -19.09 1.97 -19.22
CA PHE A 260 -20.00 0.92 -19.69
C PHE A 260 -21.28 0.81 -18.85
N VAL A 261 -21.19 0.88 -17.52
CA VAL A 261 -22.33 0.66 -16.62
C VAL A 261 -22.65 1.85 -15.71
N GLY A 262 -21.82 2.91 -15.71
CA GLY A 262 -21.91 4.00 -14.73
C GLY A 262 -21.46 3.57 -13.32
N GLY A 263 -20.71 2.46 -13.22
CA GLY A 263 -20.30 1.84 -11.98
C GLY A 263 -18.88 2.23 -11.55
N ASN A 264 -18.40 1.57 -10.49
CA ASN A 264 -17.16 1.91 -9.83
C ASN A 264 -16.03 0.91 -10.07
N ASP A 265 -16.34 -0.35 -10.37
CA ASP A 265 -15.38 -1.42 -10.51
C ASP A 265 -15.80 -2.48 -11.54
N ILE A 266 -14.87 -3.39 -11.85
CA ILE A 266 -15.08 -4.45 -12.84
C ILE A 266 -16.10 -5.52 -12.38
N PHE A 267 -16.41 -5.60 -11.08
CA PHE A 267 -17.45 -6.46 -10.57
C PHE A 267 -18.82 -6.09 -11.15
N GLU A 268 -19.17 -4.80 -11.15
CA GLU A 268 -20.43 -4.30 -11.72
C GLU A 268 -20.53 -4.59 -13.23
N VAL A 269 -19.40 -4.46 -13.96
CA VAL A 269 -19.32 -4.83 -15.38
C VAL A 269 -19.62 -6.32 -15.58
N MET A 270 -19.00 -7.18 -14.76
CA MET A 270 -19.21 -8.63 -14.86
C MET A 270 -20.66 -9.02 -14.53
N ILE A 271 -21.29 -8.36 -13.55
CA ILE A 271 -22.71 -8.57 -13.25
C ILE A 271 -23.57 -8.22 -14.47
N ARG A 272 -23.32 -7.07 -15.09
CA ARG A 272 -24.05 -6.66 -16.31
C ARG A 272 -23.86 -7.61 -17.49
N LEU A 273 -22.69 -8.24 -17.59
CA LEU A 273 -22.38 -9.25 -18.59
C LEU A 273 -22.94 -10.66 -18.24
N ASN A 274 -23.70 -10.80 -17.16
CA ASN A 274 -24.19 -12.07 -16.62
C ASN A 274 -23.07 -13.05 -16.18
N LEU A 275 -21.90 -12.54 -15.83
CA LEU A 275 -20.74 -13.30 -15.36
C LEU A 275 -20.68 -13.35 -13.81
N PHE A 276 -21.82 -13.60 -13.17
CA PHE A 276 -22.04 -13.44 -11.74
C PHE A 276 -21.01 -14.16 -10.85
N TYR A 277 -20.79 -15.47 -11.06
CA TYR A 277 -19.83 -16.23 -10.23
C TYR A 277 -18.39 -15.76 -10.44
N MET A 278 -18.06 -15.35 -11.66
CA MET A 278 -16.74 -14.77 -11.96
C MET A 278 -16.57 -13.42 -11.28
N ALA A 279 -17.63 -12.62 -11.22
CA ALA A 279 -17.63 -11.32 -10.53
C ALA A 279 -17.26 -11.48 -9.04
N ILE A 280 -17.92 -12.38 -8.32
CA ILE A 280 -17.64 -12.64 -6.89
C ILE A 280 -16.21 -13.14 -6.70
N LEU A 281 -15.76 -14.06 -7.55
CA LEU A 281 -14.41 -14.60 -7.47
C LEU A 281 -13.36 -13.51 -7.66
N VAL A 282 -13.52 -12.68 -8.71
CA VAL A 282 -12.58 -11.58 -9.02
C VAL A 282 -12.57 -10.55 -7.90
N LEU A 283 -13.74 -10.09 -7.45
CA LEU A 283 -13.83 -9.13 -6.35
C LEU A 283 -13.21 -9.68 -5.06
N GLY A 284 -13.56 -10.90 -4.68
CA GLY A 284 -13.04 -11.54 -3.47
C GLY A 284 -11.53 -11.68 -3.51
N LEU A 285 -10.95 -12.22 -4.59
CA LEU A 285 -9.52 -12.41 -4.73
C LEU A 285 -8.75 -11.09 -4.84
N ASN A 286 -9.30 -10.11 -5.55
CA ASN A 286 -8.73 -8.76 -5.65
C ASN A 286 -8.57 -8.10 -4.28
N ILE A 287 -9.62 -8.14 -3.47
CA ILE A 287 -9.60 -7.56 -2.13
C ILE A 287 -8.72 -8.38 -1.18
N TRP A 288 -8.79 -9.72 -1.27
CA TRP A 288 -8.05 -10.61 -0.37
C TRP A 288 -6.55 -10.39 -0.43
N THR A 289 -5.96 -10.32 -1.62
CA THR A 289 -4.52 -10.10 -1.79
C THR A 289 -4.05 -8.80 -1.16
N THR A 290 -4.79 -7.71 -1.34
CA THR A 290 -4.44 -6.42 -0.75
C THR A 290 -4.65 -6.41 0.77
N ASN A 291 -5.73 -7.02 1.24
CA ASN A 291 -6.05 -7.10 2.66
C ASN A 291 -5.02 -7.92 3.46
N ASP A 292 -4.52 -9.01 2.90
CA ASP A 292 -3.43 -9.80 3.50
C ASP A 292 -2.18 -8.93 3.70
N ASN A 293 -1.79 -8.20 2.66
CA ASN A 293 -0.64 -7.31 2.72
C ASN A 293 -0.85 -6.16 3.72
N ALA A 294 -2.06 -5.61 3.79
CA ALA A 294 -2.41 -4.56 4.74
C ALA A 294 -2.29 -5.05 6.19
N LEU A 295 -2.92 -6.17 6.54
CA LEU A 295 -2.83 -6.73 7.90
C LEU A 295 -1.42 -7.18 8.27
N TYR A 296 -0.69 -7.75 7.33
CA TYR A 296 0.72 -8.11 7.54
C TYR A 296 1.54 -6.87 7.96
N SER A 297 1.39 -5.76 7.24
CA SER A 297 2.09 -4.50 7.55
C SER A 297 1.61 -3.87 8.85
N ALA A 298 0.30 -3.88 9.13
CA ALA A 298 -0.25 -3.41 10.40
C ALA A 298 0.30 -4.20 11.58
N GLY A 299 0.37 -5.52 11.45
CA GLY A 299 0.91 -6.40 12.48
C GLY A 299 2.38 -6.15 12.79
N LEU A 300 3.21 -5.83 11.78
CA LEU A 300 4.61 -5.43 11.98
C LEU A 300 4.72 -4.11 12.76
N GLY A 301 3.96 -3.09 12.37
CA GLY A 301 3.99 -1.79 13.03
C GLY A 301 3.52 -1.85 14.48
N LEU A 302 2.41 -2.55 14.78
CA LEU A 302 1.96 -2.77 16.15
C LEU A 302 2.96 -3.61 16.96
N ALA A 303 3.61 -4.61 16.34
CA ALA A 303 4.65 -5.40 16.99
C ALA A 303 5.84 -4.52 17.43
N ASN A 304 6.22 -3.53 16.61
CA ASN A 304 7.25 -2.55 16.96
C ASN A 304 6.84 -1.67 18.16
N ILE A 305 5.60 -1.15 18.16
CA ILE A 305 5.11 -0.25 19.22
C ILE A 305 4.99 -0.98 20.55
N PHE A 306 4.33 -2.14 20.55
CA PHE A 306 4.03 -2.90 21.77
C PHE A 306 5.15 -3.87 22.18
N ARG A 307 6.21 -3.98 21.37
CA ARG A 307 7.32 -4.94 21.57
C ARG A 307 6.82 -6.38 21.73
N GLN A 308 5.84 -6.75 20.92
CA GLN A 308 5.21 -8.06 20.93
C GLN A 308 5.49 -8.80 19.62
N LYS A 309 5.17 -10.11 19.59
CA LYS A 309 5.24 -10.91 18.38
C LYS A 309 4.21 -10.41 17.35
N LYS A 310 4.54 -10.50 16.05
CA LYS A 310 3.66 -10.06 14.96
C LYS A 310 2.29 -10.75 14.96
N LYS A 311 2.23 -12.06 15.17
CA LYS A 311 0.99 -12.85 15.05
C LYS A 311 -0.18 -12.34 15.89
N PRO A 312 -0.04 -12.08 17.22
CA PRO A 312 -1.11 -11.48 18.01
C PRO A 312 -1.52 -10.10 17.50
N MET A 313 -0.57 -9.32 17.01
CA MET A 313 -0.85 -7.97 16.49
C MET A 313 -1.64 -8.00 15.19
N VAL A 314 -1.41 -8.99 14.32
CA VAL A 314 -2.24 -9.23 13.12
C VAL A 314 -3.68 -9.57 13.53
N LEU A 315 -3.88 -10.43 14.53
CA LEU A 315 -5.23 -10.76 15.02
C LEU A 315 -5.97 -9.53 15.56
N ILE A 316 -5.31 -8.74 16.39
CA ILE A 316 -5.88 -7.49 16.93
C ILE A 316 -6.25 -6.54 15.79
N SER A 317 -5.34 -6.35 14.82
CA SER A 317 -5.57 -5.51 13.64
C SER A 317 -6.77 -5.99 12.83
N GLY A 318 -6.87 -7.31 12.61
CA GLY A 318 -7.96 -7.93 11.88
C GLY A 318 -9.31 -7.78 12.56
N ILE A 319 -9.37 -7.97 13.88
CA ILE A 319 -10.59 -7.77 14.68
C ILE A 319 -11.04 -6.32 14.60
N ILE A 320 -10.13 -5.36 14.84
CA ILE A 320 -10.46 -3.93 14.81
C ILE A 320 -10.94 -3.53 13.41
N GLY A 321 -10.20 -3.89 12.36
CA GLY A 321 -10.56 -3.56 10.98
C GLY A 321 -11.88 -4.18 10.54
N THR A 322 -12.15 -5.44 10.91
CA THR A 322 -13.43 -6.11 10.62
C THR A 322 -14.61 -5.42 11.29
N LEU A 323 -14.50 -5.09 12.58
CA LEU A 323 -15.58 -4.43 13.32
C LEU A 323 -15.85 -3.00 12.84
N LEU A 324 -14.82 -2.27 12.42
CA LEU A 324 -14.93 -0.91 11.89
C LEU A 324 -15.23 -0.85 10.39
N SER A 325 -15.26 -1.97 9.68
CA SER A 325 -15.26 -2.05 8.21
C SER A 325 -16.36 -1.22 7.55
N VAL A 326 -17.60 -1.38 8.00
CA VAL A 326 -18.77 -0.69 7.42
C VAL A 326 -18.68 0.82 7.65
N TRP A 327 -18.25 1.25 8.83
CA TRP A 327 -18.06 2.68 9.12
C TRP A 327 -16.94 3.27 8.26
N LEU A 328 -15.80 2.59 8.15
CA LEU A 328 -14.67 3.01 7.32
C LEU A 328 -15.04 3.13 5.84
N TYR A 329 -15.86 2.20 5.34
CA TYR A 329 -16.34 2.24 3.96
C TYR A 329 -17.12 3.51 3.64
N TYR A 330 -18.08 3.90 4.50
CA TYR A 330 -18.88 5.11 4.30
C TYR A 330 -18.12 6.42 4.55
N ASN A 331 -16.97 6.37 5.23
CA ASN A 331 -16.11 7.53 5.48
C ASN A 331 -14.80 7.49 4.64
N PHE A 332 -14.77 6.67 3.60
CA PHE A 332 -13.58 6.37 2.80
C PHE A 332 -12.85 7.60 2.27
N CYS A 333 -13.55 8.55 1.63
CA CYS A 333 -12.93 9.72 1.02
C CYS A 333 -12.21 10.61 2.06
N ASN A 334 -12.82 10.82 3.22
CA ASN A 334 -12.20 11.61 4.29
C ASN A 334 -10.94 10.93 4.82
N TRP A 335 -11.01 9.61 5.00
CA TRP A 335 -9.88 8.80 5.40
C TRP A 335 -8.73 8.86 4.39
N LEU A 336 -9.01 8.68 3.11
CA LEU A 336 -8.03 8.70 2.03
C LEU A 336 -7.24 10.02 1.99
N ASN A 337 -7.91 11.16 2.14
CA ASN A 337 -7.27 12.47 2.14
C ASN A 337 -6.24 12.60 3.27
N VAL A 338 -6.57 12.15 4.48
CA VAL A 338 -5.64 12.18 5.62
C VAL A 338 -4.39 11.35 5.34
N LEU A 339 -4.56 10.15 4.76
CA LEU A 339 -3.47 9.22 4.49
C LEU A 339 -2.50 9.74 3.43
N ASN A 340 -3.02 10.34 2.37
CA ASN A 340 -2.23 10.87 1.27
C ASN A 340 -1.30 12.02 1.70
N CYS A 341 -1.63 12.68 2.77
CA CYS A 341 -0.83 13.78 3.31
C CYS A 341 0.18 13.34 4.38
N THR A 342 -0.09 12.24 5.09
CA THR A 342 0.67 11.89 6.30
C THR A 342 1.79 10.88 6.09
N LEU A 343 1.59 9.86 5.26
CA LEU A 343 2.54 8.77 5.08
C LEU A 343 3.71 9.05 4.12
N PRO A 344 3.55 9.77 3.01
CA PRO A 344 4.66 10.04 2.09
C PRO A 344 5.87 10.72 2.75
N PRO A 345 5.72 11.68 3.68
CA PRO A 345 6.80 12.23 4.48
C PRO A 345 7.63 11.18 5.22
N VAL A 346 7.00 10.14 5.75
CA VAL A 346 7.71 9.04 6.41
C VAL A 346 8.59 8.30 5.40
N GLY A 347 8.03 7.89 4.27
CA GLY A 347 8.76 7.10 3.27
C GLY A 347 9.98 7.81 2.69
N ILE A 348 9.88 9.12 2.40
CA ILE A 348 11.03 9.87 1.88
C ILE A 348 12.15 9.99 2.91
N ILE A 349 11.83 10.12 4.21
CA ILE A 349 12.83 10.12 5.28
C ILE A 349 13.53 8.77 5.38
N LEU A 350 12.81 7.65 5.24
CA LEU A 350 13.44 6.31 5.22
C LEU A 350 14.45 6.18 4.07
N VAL A 351 14.08 6.65 2.87
CA VAL A 351 14.97 6.65 1.71
C VAL A 351 16.20 7.52 1.96
N LEU A 352 16.01 8.76 2.38
CA LEU A 352 17.11 9.69 2.65
C LEU A 352 18.03 9.21 3.76
N SER A 353 17.47 8.65 4.84
CA SER A 353 18.25 8.08 5.93
C SER A 353 19.21 7.01 5.43
N TYR A 354 18.73 6.09 4.59
CA TYR A 354 19.58 5.06 4.01
C TYR A 354 20.71 5.65 3.14
N PHE A 355 20.39 6.57 2.22
CA PHE A 355 21.41 7.09 1.29
C PHE A 355 22.42 8.00 1.96
N ILE A 356 22.04 8.77 2.99
CA ILE A 356 22.93 9.66 3.73
C ILE A 356 23.80 8.86 4.70
N ASN A 357 23.23 7.90 5.40
CA ASN A 357 23.88 7.16 6.50
C ASN A 357 24.15 5.70 6.12
N LYS A 358 24.47 5.41 4.87
CA LYS A 358 24.59 4.05 4.31
C LYS A 358 25.42 3.10 5.18
N LYS A 359 26.53 3.58 5.76
CA LYS A 359 27.40 2.79 6.63
C LYS A 359 26.70 2.24 7.86
N GLU A 360 25.71 2.95 8.40
CA GLU A 360 24.93 2.51 9.55
C GLU A 360 23.98 1.37 9.20
N TYR A 361 23.60 1.21 7.92
CA TYR A 361 22.74 0.14 7.44
C TYR A 361 23.50 -1.15 7.07
N ASP A 362 24.81 -1.05 6.87
CA ASP A 362 25.70 -2.19 6.60
C ASP A 362 26.28 -2.82 7.88
N SER A 363 26.01 -2.23 9.07
CA SER A 363 26.52 -2.70 10.36
C SER A 363 25.42 -3.29 11.24
N ASP A 364 25.66 -4.45 11.82
CA ASP A 364 24.77 -5.07 12.81
C ASP A 364 24.85 -4.40 14.20
N LYS A 365 25.89 -3.57 14.43
CA LYS A 365 26.16 -2.90 15.70
C LYS A 365 25.99 -1.39 15.56
N VAL A 366 24.77 -0.95 15.24
CA VAL A 366 24.46 0.48 15.20
C VAL A 366 23.83 0.91 16.51
N GLU A 367 24.38 1.94 17.12
CA GLU A 367 23.75 2.60 18.26
C GLU A 367 22.56 3.42 17.77
N ILE A 368 21.35 2.93 18.05
CA ILE A 368 20.11 3.57 17.65
C ILE A 368 19.79 4.68 18.65
N LYS A 369 19.71 5.94 18.19
CA LYS A 369 19.28 7.08 18.98
C LYS A 369 17.87 6.84 19.56
N THR A 370 17.56 7.44 20.69
CA THR A 370 16.22 7.34 21.27
C THR A 370 15.17 8.00 20.37
N VAL A 371 15.43 9.24 19.91
CA VAL A 371 14.56 10.01 19.01
C VAL A 371 15.42 10.88 18.09
N ASN A 372 15.09 10.89 16.81
CA ASN A 372 15.58 11.88 15.87
C ASN A 372 14.51 12.98 15.69
N GLY A 373 14.68 14.10 16.39
CA GLY A 373 13.72 15.21 16.39
C GLY A 373 13.48 15.81 15.00
N PHE A 374 14.51 15.94 14.17
CA PHE A 374 14.38 16.47 12.81
C PHE A 374 13.57 15.57 11.89
N ALA A 375 13.66 14.25 12.05
CA ALA A 375 12.82 13.30 11.33
C ALA A 375 11.35 13.42 11.74
N VAL A 376 11.07 13.51 13.05
CA VAL A 376 9.70 13.68 13.56
C VAL A 376 9.10 15.01 13.12
N ILE A 377 9.85 16.13 13.28
CA ILE A 377 9.40 17.46 12.82
C ILE A 377 9.18 17.44 11.31
N GLY A 378 10.06 16.79 10.54
CA GLY A 378 9.92 16.68 9.09
C GLY A 378 8.60 15.99 8.67
N VAL A 379 8.19 14.91 9.37
CA VAL A 379 6.90 14.25 9.09
C VAL A 379 5.74 15.18 9.42
N ILE A 380 5.76 15.83 10.58
CA ILE A 380 4.66 16.73 11.01
C ILE A 380 4.55 17.93 10.06
N ALA A 381 5.66 18.62 9.78
CA ALA A 381 5.69 19.76 8.87
C ALA A 381 5.27 19.35 7.45
N GLY A 382 5.77 18.22 6.95
CA GLY A 382 5.38 17.67 5.66
C GLY A 382 3.89 17.37 5.57
N ALA A 383 3.31 16.74 6.60
CA ALA A 383 1.88 16.46 6.66
C ALA A 383 1.04 17.75 6.70
N VAL A 384 1.47 18.74 7.46
CA VAL A 384 0.79 20.05 7.53
C VAL A 384 0.81 20.75 6.17
N VAL A 385 1.98 20.83 5.53
CA VAL A 385 2.10 21.47 4.20
C VAL A 385 1.30 20.73 3.14
N ALA A 386 1.30 19.39 3.15
CA ALA A 386 0.51 18.58 2.23
C ALA A 386 -1.01 18.85 2.34
N ASN A 387 -1.49 19.20 3.55
CA ASN A 387 -2.90 19.54 3.78
C ASN A 387 -3.24 20.99 3.47
N LEU A 388 -2.30 21.94 3.64
CA LEU A 388 -2.55 23.35 3.50
C LEU A 388 -2.28 23.90 2.09
N VAL A 389 -1.36 23.26 1.34
CA VAL A 389 -0.95 23.71 0.02
C VAL A 389 -1.82 23.04 -1.05
N SER A 390 -2.66 23.81 -1.70
CA SER A 390 -3.62 23.35 -2.70
C SER A 390 -3.07 23.22 -4.12
N TRP A 391 -1.86 23.71 -4.41
CA TRP A 391 -1.22 23.58 -5.73
C TRP A 391 -0.31 22.35 -5.81
N GLY A 392 -0.15 21.79 -7.01
CA GLY A 392 0.67 20.61 -7.24
C GLY A 392 0.04 19.31 -6.72
N ILE A 393 0.89 18.39 -6.30
CA ILE A 393 0.48 17.08 -5.75
C ILE A 393 0.80 17.07 -4.25
N ALA A 394 -0.21 16.97 -3.40
CA ALA A 394 -0.10 17.06 -1.95
C ALA A 394 1.00 16.15 -1.36
N SER A 395 1.05 14.89 -1.81
CA SER A 395 2.07 13.92 -1.37
C SER A 395 3.50 14.38 -1.68
N ILE A 396 3.72 15.01 -2.86
CA ILE A 396 5.04 15.53 -3.27
C ILE A 396 5.41 16.74 -2.42
N ASN A 397 4.47 17.65 -2.19
CA ASN A 397 4.70 18.83 -1.34
C ASN A 397 5.13 18.40 0.07
N GLY A 398 4.42 17.43 0.65
CA GLY A 398 4.76 16.87 1.97
C GLY A 398 6.12 16.19 2.00
N MET A 399 6.44 15.39 0.97
CA MET A 399 7.76 14.75 0.84
C MET A 399 8.90 15.77 0.72
N ALA A 400 8.71 16.83 -0.05
CA ALA A 400 9.73 17.86 -0.23
C ALA A 400 10.07 18.56 1.09
N VAL A 401 9.06 18.96 1.86
CA VAL A 401 9.27 19.59 3.18
C VAL A 401 9.93 18.63 4.16
N ALA A 402 9.48 17.39 4.23
CA ALA A 402 10.07 16.37 5.11
C ALA A 402 11.53 16.10 4.75
N ALA A 403 11.85 16.06 3.45
CA ALA A 403 13.21 15.89 2.96
C ALA A 403 14.12 17.06 3.40
N VAL A 404 13.67 18.30 3.22
CA VAL A 404 14.44 19.49 3.63
C VAL A 404 14.68 19.49 5.14
N CYS A 405 13.66 19.26 5.95
CA CYS A 405 13.79 19.19 7.40
C CYS A 405 14.79 18.12 7.84
N TYR A 406 14.69 16.93 7.24
CA TYR A 406 15.58 15.82 7.59
C TYR A 406 17.04 16.09 7.21
N VAL A 407 17.29 16.57 5.98
CA VAL A 407 18.64 16.88 5.49
C VAL A 407 19.26 18.02 6.30
N ALA A 408 18.50 19.08 6.58
CA ALA A 408 18.96 20.18 7.44
C ALA A 408 19.39 19.66 8.83
N GLY A 409 18.61 18.76 9.42
CA GLY A 409 18.95 18.12 10.68
C GLY A 409 20.25 17.32 10.63
N GLN A 410 20.51 16.59 9.52
CA GLN A 410 21.76 15.83 9.38
C GLN A 410 22.98 16.78 9.31
N VAL A 411 22.88 17.91 8.60
CA VAL A 411 23.94 18.90 8.52
C VAL A 411 24.22 19.54 9.88
N VAL A 412 23.19 19.94 10.62
CA VAL A 412 23.33 20.55 11.95
C VAL A 412 23.99 19.59 12.94
N CYS A 413 23.54 18.32 12.96
CA CYS A 413 24.11 17.31 13.85
C CYS A 413 25.58 17.00 13.52
N LYS A 414 25.94 16.95 12.24
CA LYS A 414 27.33 16.72 11.83
C LYS A 414 28.25 17.84 12.25
N ASN A 415 27.86 19.10 12.02
CA ASN A 415 28.64 20.26 12.43
C ASN A 415 28.84 20.34 13.95
N HIS A 416 27.82 19.95 14.74
CA HIS A 416 27.91 19.93 16.20
C HIS A 416 28.92 18.91 16.70
N ASN A 417 28.96 17.70 16.11
CA ASN A 417 29.93 16.67 16.47
C ASN A 417 31.37 17.09 16.12
N GLU A 418 31.58 17.73 14.95
CA GLU A 418 32.91 18.23 14.56
C GLU A 418 33.44 19.36 15.45
N VAL A 419 32.55 20.17 16.05
CA VAL A 419 32.92 21.22 17.00
C VAL A 419 33.27 20.63 18.35
N THR A 420 32.53 19.60 18.81
CA THR A 420 32.79 18.93 20.10
C THR A 420 34.04 18.05 20.06
N GLU A 421 34.43 17.49 18.92
CA GLU A 421 35.71 16.75 18.79
C GLU A 421 36.94 17.66 18.72
N LYS A 422 36.76 18.94 18.39
CA LYS A 422 37.87 19.95 18.31
C LYS A 422 38.02 20.79 19.59
N ALA A 423 37.10 20.69 20.54
CA ALA A 423 37.14 21.35 21.85
C ALA A 423 37.63 20.39 22.92
#